data_e0dc0f2a69a9611a5efc27ff57e7c5d5
#
_entry.id   e0dc0f2a69a9611a5efc27ff57e7c5d5
#
_cell.length_a   1.000
_cell.length_b   1.000
_cell.length_c   1.000
_cell.angle_alpha   90.00
_cell.angle_beta   90.00
_cell.angle_gamma   90.00
#
_symmetry.space_group_name_H-M   'P 1'
#
loop_
_entity.id
_entity.type
_entity.pdbx_description
1 polymer ?
#
loop_
_entity_poly.entity_id
_entity_poly.type
_entity_poly.pdbx_seq_one_letter_code
_entity_poly.pdbx_strand_id
1 'polypeptide(L)'
;MLSHPLARAIGVEVLALLLAATCAGCGRPETMLCDACREGIRAAPLMRRTPSGLLVRAAMPFESIASRCIRRLKDDGETMLARPLGAALGEVLAGVVDAQAELDDPVRLVPIPTSQSAFRRRGYRVPDLLIRRAGAAPDRLLVRRGRRADQRGLDSASRAENVRGSMRSRPAIGCGAIVLVDDVVTTGATFDEAARTLREAGARVVSAVALAATPRLGERNANASETRSK
;
A
#
# COMPACT_ATOMS: atom_id res chain seq x y z
N MET A 1 -26.88 -29.21 3.86
CA MET A 1 -25.99 -28.39 3.03
C MET A 1 -25.38 -27.32 3.95
N LEU A 2 -24.13 -27.47 4.37
CA LEU A 2 -23.42 -26.46 5.16
C LEU A 2 -23.22 -25.20 4.30
N SER A 3 -23.61 -24.04 4.82
CA SER A 3 -23.54 -22.77 4.11
C SER A 3 -22.09 -22.48 3.68
N HIS A 4 -21.90 -22.04 2.46
CA HIS A 4 -20.60 -21.76 1.80
C HIS A 4 -19.57 -20.99 2.66
N PRO A 5 -19.96 -20.04 3.56
CA PRO A 5 -19.01 -19.34 4.42
C PRO A 5 -18.43 -20.21 5.54
N LEU A 6 -19.21 -21.13 6.11
CA LEU A 6 -18.76 -22.00 7.20
C LEU A 6 -17.73 -23.04 6.73
N ALA A 7 -17.98 -23.67 5.59
CA ALA A 7 -17.05 -24.64 4.99
C ALA A 7 -15.70 -23.98 4.61
N ARG A 8 -15.72 -22.71 4.16
CA ARG A 8 -14.50 -21.94 3.88
C ARG A 8 -13.73 -21.58 5.15
N ALA A 9 -14.41 -21.20 6.22
CA ALA A 9 -13.78 -20.88 7.50
C ALA A 9 -13.08 -22.12 8.09
N ILE A 10 -13.77 -23.26 8.11
CA ILE A 10 -13.22 -24.54 8.58
C ILE A 10 -12.02 -24.96 7.73
N GLY A 11 -12.06 -24.83 6.40
CA GLY A 11 -10.95 -25.17 5.54
C GLY A 11 -9.69 -24.33 5.76
N VAL A 12 -9.85 -23.04 6.05
CA VAL A 12 -8.72 -22.13 6.34
C VAL A 12 -8.11 -22.43 7.72
N GLU A 13 -8.92 -22.73 8.70
CA GLU A 13 -8.44 -23.08 10.05
C GLU A 13 -7.73 -24.42 10.10
N VAL A 14 -8.26 -25.42 9.40
CA VAL A 14 -7.61 -26.74 9.26
C VAL A 14 -6.26 -26.60 8.52
N LEU A 15 -6.20 -25.79 7.49
CA LEU A 15 -4.94 -25.53 6.77
C LEU A 15 -3.94 -24.75 7.67
N ALA A 16 -4.39 -23.80 8.46
CA ALA A 16 -3.59 -23.05 9.42
C ALA A 16 -3.00 -23.96 10.50
N LEU A 17 -3.80 -24.90 11.00
CA LEU A 17 -3.37 -25.93 11.96
C LEU A 17 -2.31 -26.85 11.35
N LEU A 18 -2.53 -27.33 10.13
CA LEU A 18 -1.60 -28.22 9.43
C LEU A 18 -0.26 -27.55 9.07
N LEU A 19 -0.26 -26.22 8.88
CA LEU A 19 0.93 -25.45 8.51
C LEU A 19 1.59 -24.76 9.71
N ALA A 20 1.19 -25.06 10.95
CA ALA A 20 1.64 -24.38 12.17
C ALA A 20 1.58 -22.84 12.03
N ALA A 21 0.50 -22.33 11.42
CA ALA A 21 0.33 -20.91 11.15
C ALA A 21 0.24 -20.11 12.45
N THR A 22 0.87 -18.95 12.44
CA THR A 22 0.77 -17.97 13.52
C THR A 22 0.16 -16.68 13.02
N CYS A 23 -0.63 -16.01 13.86
CA CYS A 23 -1.26 -14.76 13.53
C CYS A 23 -0.22 -13.70 13.12
N ALA A 24 -0.36 -13.16 11.92
CA ALA A 24 0.56 -12.16 11.37
C ALA A 24 0.64 -10.87 12.22
N GLY A 25 -0.41 -10.60 12.99
CA GLY A 25 -0.46 -9.41 13.84
C GLY A 25 0.12 -9.60 15.25
N CYS A 26 -0.23 -10.69 15.96
CA CYS A 26 0.13 -10.86 17.36
C CYS A 26 0.92 -12.15 17.66
N GLY A 27 1.14 -13.03 16.69
CA GLY A 27 1.85 -14.29 16.85
C GLY A 27 1.01 -15.41 17.48
N ARG A 28 -0.30 -15.23 17.74
CA ARG A 28 -1.16 -16.29 18.28
C ARG A 28 -1.11 -17.50 17.35
N PRO A 29 -0.90 -18.74 17.88
CA PRO A 29 -0.90 -19.95 17.07
C PRO A 29 -2.29 -20.26 16.46
N GLU A 30 -2.31 -21.19 15.53
CA GLU A 30 -3.52 -21.80 14.93
C GLU A 30 -4.39 -20.83 14.11
N THR A 31 -3.90 -19.66 13.76
CA THR A 31 -4.61 -18.71 12.89
C THR A 31 -3.65 -17.86 12.10
N MET A 32 -3.98 -17.56 10.86
CA MET A 32 -3.18 -16.63 10.03
C MET A 32 -3.42 -15.16 10.39
N LEU A 33 -4.62 -14.82 10.83
CA LEU A 33 -4.99 -13.49 11.31
C LEU A 33 -6.22 -13.59 12.22
N CYS A 34 -6.02 -13.44 13.53
CA CYS A 34 -7.11 -13.50 14.50
C CYS A 34 -8.02 -12.27 14.39
N ASP A 35 -9.25 -12.37 14.95
CA ASP A 35 -10.27 -11.32 14.81
C ASP A 35 -9.80 -9.98 15.39
N ALA A 36 -9.13 -9.98 16.55
CA ALA A 36 -8.57 -8.75 17.13
C ALA A 36 -7.54 -8.08 16.21
N CYS A 37 -6.70 -8.87 15.53
CA CYS A 37 -5.74 -8.34 14.57
C CYS A 37 -6.39 -7.95 13.24
N ARG A 38 -7.46 -8.62 12.85
CA ARG A 38 -8.28 -8.24 11.71
C ARG A 38 -8.95 -6.89 11.93
N GLU A 39 -9.49 -6.68 13.13
CA GLU A 39 -10.03 -5.37 13.53
C GLU A 39 -8.95 -4.29 13.55
N GLY A 40 -7.76 -4.59 14.06
CA GLY A 40 -6.63 -3.67 14.12
C GLY A 40 -6.00 -3.28 12.76
N ILE A 41 -6.45 -3.88 11.66
CA ILE A 41 -6.08 -3.50 10.28
C ILE A 41 -7.28 -2.98 9.47
N ARG A 42 -8.40 -2.68 10.12
CA ARG A 42 -9.50 -1.96 9.49
C ARG A 42 -9.06 -0.55 9.08
N ALA A 43 -9.74 -0.02 8.09
CA ALA A 43 -9.44 1.33 7.63
C ALA A 43 -9.72 2.35 8.76
N ALA A 44 -8.68 3.11 9.09
CA ALA A 44 -8.72 4.31 9.91
C ALA A 44 -8.05 5.43 9.10
N PRO A 45 -8.75 6.01 8.11
CA PRO A 45 -8.15 6.84 7.09
C PRO A 45 -7.48 8.08 7.67
N LEU A 46 -6.29 8.37 7.19
CA LEU A 46 -5.56 9.58 7.50
C LEU A 46 -5.08 10.27 6.22
N MET A 47 -4.96 11.59 6.28
CA MET A 47 -4.55 12.41 5.16
C MET A 47 -3.24 13.11 5.44
N ARG A 48 -2.40 13.24 4.43
CA ARG A 48 -1.18 14.03 4.47
C ARG A 48 -0.86 14.61 3.11
N ARG A 49 0.03 15.59 3.09
CA ARG A 49 0.60 16.10 1.85
C ARG A 49 2.05 15.67 1.73
N THR A 50 2.45 15.35 0.52
CA THR A 50 3.87 15.15 0.17
C THR A 50 4.60 16.50 0.19
N PRO A 51 5.95 16.51 0.11
CA PRO A 51 6.72 17.75 -0.05
C PRO A 51 6.28 18.62 -1.24
N SER A 52 5.85 18.03 -2.36
CA SER A 52 5.33 18.78 -3.51
C SER A 52 3.85 19.18 -3.38
N GLY A 53 3.20 18.92 -2.25
CA GLY A 53 1.81 19.27 -1.98
C GLY A 53 0.78 18.25 -2.47
N LEU A 54 1.17 17.12 -3.09
CA LEU A 54 0.24 16.09 -3.52
C LEU A 54 -0.50 15.50 -2.31
N LEU A 55 -1.83 15.45 -2.38
CA LEU A 55 -2.65 14.85 -1.33
C LEU A 55 -2.52 13.33 -1.35
N VAL A 56 -2.17 12.76 -0.19
CA VAL A 56 -2.11 11.32 0.03
C VAL A 56 -3.14 10.92 1.07
N ARG A 57 -4.00 9.98 0.74
CA ARG A 57 -4.88 9.29 1.70
C ARG A 57 -4.27 7.94 2.03
N ALA A 58 -4.11 7.63 3.31
CA ALA A 58 -3.66 6.32 3.75
C ALA A 58 -4.78 5.62 4.51
N ALA A 59 -4.90 4.30 4.33
CA ALA A 59 -5.97 3.54 4.98
C ALA A 59 -5.73 3.39 6.49
N MET A 60 -4.47 3.40 6.94
CA MET A 60 -4.17 3.22 8.37
C MET A 60 -2.76 3.75 8.74
N PRO A 61 -2.46 3.95 10.03
CA PRO A 61 -1.09 4.17 10.50
C PRO A 61 -0.21 2.94 10.27
N PHE A 62 1.06 3.15 9.85
CA PHE A 62 2.06 2.08 9.73
C PHE A 62 2.66 1.76 11.10
N GLU A 63 1.85 1.19 11.98
CA GLU A 63 2.22 0.87 13.37
C GLU A 63 1.75 -0.52 13.76
N SER A 64 2.25 -1.00 14.88
CA SER A 64 1.75 -2.19 15.58
C SER A 64 1.37 -3.36 14.65
N ILE A 65 0.10 -3.74 14.62
CA ILE A 65 -0.45 -4.85 13.85
C ILE A 65 -0.29 -4.61 12.35
N ALA A 66 -0.63 -3.41 11.87
CA ALA A 66 -0.57 -3.08 10.44
C ALA A 66 0.86 -3.24 9.90
N SER A 67 1.86 -2.73 10.63
CA SER A 67 3.27 -2.83 10.22
C SER A 67 3.75 -4.28 10.13
N ARG A 68 3.34 -5.16 11.06
CA ARG A 68 3.67 -6.58 11.04
C ARG A 68 3.01 -7.28 9.85
N CYS A 69 1.71 -7.11 9.66
CA CYS A 69 0.98 -7.70 8.54
C CYS A 69 1.54 -7.27 7.18
N ILE A 70 1.87 -5.98 7.02
CA ILE A 70 2.44 -5.48 5.77
C ILE A 70 3.85 -6.04 5.53
N ARG A 71 4.67 -6.17 6.57
CA ARG A 71 6.00 -6.80 6.46
C ARG A 71 5.90 -8.27 6.08
N ARG A 72 5.03 -9.05 6.73
CA ARG A 72 4.82 -10.46 6.39
C ARG A 72 4.31 -10.63 4.96
N LEU A 73 3.40 -9.76 4.50
CA LEU A 73 3.04 -9.72 3.09
C LEU A 73 4.23 -9.41 2.19
N LYS A 74 5.13 -8.49 2.59
CA LYS A 74 6.26 -8.05 1.76
C LYS A 74 7.45 -9.01 1.79
N ASP A 75 7.81 -9.50 2.95
CA ASP A 75 9.11 -10.14 3.18
C ASP A 75 8.98 -11.65 3.34
N ASP A 76 7.89 -12.13 3.92
CA ASP A 76 7.66 -13.56 4.18
C ASP A 76 6.75 -14.22 3.12
N GLY A 77 6.19 -13.43 2.19
CA GLY A 77 5.38 -13.95 1.09
C GLY A 77 3.96 -14.37 1.48
N GLU A 78 3.47 -13.96 2.63
CA GLU A 78 2.12 -14.32 3.13
C GLU A 78 1.01 -13.59 2.34
N THR A 79 0.80 -14.00 1.09
CA THR A 79 -0.15 -13.37 0.16
C THR A 79 -1.61 -13.45 0.62
N MET A 80 -1.95 -14.32 1.57
CA MET A 80 -3.28 -14.38 2.17
C MET A 80 -3.66 -13.07 2.88
N LEU A 81 -2.67 -12.35 3.43
CA LEU A 81 -2.86 -11.04 4.05
C LEU A 81 -3.28 -9.95 3.06
N ALA A 82 -3.03 -10.15 1.77
CA ALA A 82 -3.43 -9.19 0.75
C ALA A 82 -4.94 -8.99 0.68
N ARG A 83 -5.75 -10.00 1.09
CA ARG A 83 -7.21 -9.87 1.07
C ARG A 83 -7.74 -8.88 2.11
N PRO A 84 -7.45 -9.03 3.42
CA PRO A 84 -7.91 -8.06 4.41
C PRO A 84 -7.25 -6.68 4.25
N LEU A 85 -5.96 -6.63 3.89
CA LEU A 85 -5.26 -5.37 3.63
C LEU A 85 -5.78 -4.66 2.37
N GLY A 86 -6.10 -5.41 1.32
CA GLY A 86 -6.72 -4.88 0.10
C GLY A 86 -8.14 -4.37 0.33
N ALA A 87 -8.91 -5.00 1.23
CA ALA A 87 -10.22 -4.51 1.63
C ALA A 87 -10.11 -3.13 2.30
N ALA A 88 -9.19 -2.96 3.26
CA ALA A 88 -8.95 -1.66 3.90
C ALA A 88 -8.48 -0.58 2.90
N LEU A 89 -7.62 -0.95 1.93
CA LEU A 89 -7.25 -0.04 0.84
C LEU A 89 -8.46 0.33 -0.02
N GLY A 90 -9.34 -0.64 -0.29
CA GLY A 90 -10.55 -0.47 -1.10
C GLY A 90 -11.52 0.56 -0.53
N GLU A 91 -11.69 0.62 0.78
CA GLU A 91 -12.52 1.62 1.45
C GLU A 91 -12.03 3.06 1.17
N VAL A 92 -10.71 3.27 1.17
CA VAL A 92 -10.13 4.59 0.86
C VAL A 92 -10.17 4.90 -0.63
N LEU A 93 -9.94 3.88 -1.48
CA LEU A 93 -10.01 4.04 -2.93
C LEU A 93 -11.44 4.40 -3.37
N ALA A 94 -12.46 3.78 -2.80
CA ALA A 94 -13.85 4.08 -3.12
C ALA A 94 -14.14 5.57 -2.94
N GLY A 95 -13.83 6.15 -1.79
CA GLY A 95 -14.04 7.58 -1.54
C GLY A 95 -13.25 8.53 -2.47
N VAL A 96 -12.14 8.05 -3.07
CA VAL A 96 -11.40 8.83 -4.06
C VAL A 96 -12.03 8.70 -5.44
N VAL A 97 -12.47 7.50 -5.80
CA VAL A 97 -13.13 7.20 -7.08
C VAL A 97 -14.47 7.93 -7.15
N ASP A 98 -15.29 7.87 -6.11
CA ASP A 98 -16.58 8.53 -6.04
C ASP A 98 -16.46 10.04 -6.21
N ALA A 99 -15.48 10.66 -5.54
CA ALA A 99 -15.22 12.09 -5.70
C ALA A 99 -14.77 12.50 -7.11
N GLN A 100 -14.19 11.60 -7.91
CA GLN A 100 -13.84 11.87 -9.31
C GLN A 100 -15.02 11.54 -10.25
N ALA A 101 -15.85 10.55 -9.90
CA ALA A 101 -17.06 10.22 -10.67
C ALA A 101 -18.05 11.38 -10.71
N GLU A 102 -18.15 12.17 -9.64
CA GLU A 102 -18.93 13.41 -9.60
C GLU A 102 -18.45 14.45 -10.63
N LEU A 103 -17.21 14.34 -11.09
CA LEU A 103 -16.60 15.23 -12.11
C LEU A 103 -16.63 14.63 -13.52
N ASP A 104 -17.33 13.51 -13.71
CA ASP A 104 -17.37 12.72 -14.97
C ASP A 104 -15.98 12.40 -15.53
N ASP A 105 -15.04 12.07 -14.64
CA ASP A 105 -13.64 11.87 -14.99
C ASP A 105 -13.19 10.46 -14.59
N PRO A 106 -12.93 9.57 -15.56
CA PRO A 106 -12.57 8.19 -15.29
C PRO A 106 -11.27 8.09 -14.51
N VAL A 107 -11.26 7.26 -13.45
CA VAL A 107 -10.10 7.07 -12.57
C VAL A 107 -9.24 5.91 -13.04
N ARG A 108 -7.94 6.14 -13.13
CA ARG A 108 -6.91 5.15 -13.42
C ARG A 108 -6.02 4.96 -12.19
N LEU A 109 -5.99 3.74 -11.67
CA LEU A 109 -5.19 3.40 -10.50
C LEU A 109 -3.78 2.97 -10.91
N VAL A 110 -2.81 3.82 -10.69
CA VAL A 110 -1.43 3.60 -11.12
C VAL A 110 -0.56 3.18 -9.94
N PRO A 111 -0.15 1.90 -9.88
CA PRO A 111 0.71 1.42 -8.82
C PRO A 111 2.12 2.00 -8.94
N ILE A 112 2.72 2.35 -7.80
CA ILE A 112 4.15 2.66 -7.72
C ILE A 112 4.96 1.41 -8.13
N PRO A 113 5.92 1.54 -9.06
CA PRO A 113 6.60 0.38 -9.60
C PRO A 113 7.55 -0.26 -8.57
N THR A 114 7.34 -1.54 -8.31
CA THR A 114 8.22 -2.38 -7.50
C THR A 114 9.58 -2.56 -8.19
N SER A 115 10.68 -2.58 -7.43
CA SER A 115 12.01 -2.86 -7.98
C SER A 115 12.09 -4.28 -8.54
N GLN A 116 12.95 -4.49 -9.56
CA GLN A 116 13.14 -5.82 -10.14
C GLN A 116 13.67 -6.84 -9.12
N SER A 117 14.56 -6.42 -8.23
CA SER A 117 15.08 -7.29 -7.17
C SER A 117 13.97 -7.73 -6.19
N ALA A 118 13.10 -6.80 -5.78
CA ALA A 118 11.97 -7.13 -4.93
C ALA A 118 10.96 -8.05 -5.65
N PHE A 119 10.70 -7.80 -6.94
CA PHE A 119 9.82 -8.66 -7.74
C PHE A 119 10.39 -10.07 -7.90
N ARG A 120 11.70 -10.21 -8.22
CA ARG A 120 12.35 -11.54 -8.35
C ARG A 120 12.29 -12.34 -7.04
N ARG A 121 12.48 -11.65 -5.89
CA ARG A 121 12.43 -12.30 -4.57
C ARG A 121 11.02 -12.74 -4.20
N ARG A 122 10.00 -11.95 -4.52
CA ARG A 122 8.60 -12.15 -4.06
C ARG A 122 7.72 -12.88 -5.07
N GLY A 123 7.99 -12.76 -6.36
CA GLY A 123 7.11 -13.25 -7.44
C GLY A 123 5.90 -12.35 -7.74
N TYR A 124 5.66 -11.30 -6.94
CA TYR A 124 4.53 -10.38 -7.11
C TYR A 124 4.88 -8.93 -6.76
N ARG A 125 4.02 -8.02 -7.18
CA ARG A 125 4.08 -6.58 -6.86
C ARG A 125 3.01 -6.26 -5.84
N VAL A 126 3.41 -5.77 -4.67
CA VAL A 126 2.49 -5.53 -3.54
C VAL A 126 1.41 -4.51 -3.90
N PRO A 127 1.69 -3.33 -4.48
CA PRO A 127 0.64 -2.39 -4.86
C PRO A 127 -0.35 -2.97 -5.88
N ASP A 128 0.13 -3.71 -6.89
CA ASP A 128 -0.75 -4.40 -7.87
C ASP A 128 -1.66 -5.43 -7.20
N LEU A 129 -1.11 -6.20 -6.26
CA LEU A 129 -1.86 -7.22 -5.53
C LEU A 129 -2.94 -6.58 -4.67
N LEU A 130 -2.61 -5.51 -3.96
CA LEU A 130 -3.55 -4.77 -3.11
C LEU A 130 -4.68 -4.14 -3.92
N ILE A 131 -4.39 -3.48 -5.07
CA ILE A 131 -5.39 -2.92 -5.97
C ILE A 131 -6.37 -4.01 -6.45
N ARG A 132 -5.85 -5.19 -6.85
CA ARG A 132 -6.69 -6.33 -7.26
C ARG A 132 -7.56 -6.84 -6.13
N ARG A 133 -7.06 -6.87 -4.90
CA ARG A 133 -7.82 -7.29 -3.71
C ARG A 133 -8.80 -6.24 -3.23
N ALA A 134 -8.61 -4.98 -3.60
CA ALA A 134 -9.58 -3.90 -3.47
C ALA A 134 -10.70 -3.94 -4.52
N GLY A 135 -10.69 -4.93 -5.44
CA GLY A 135 -11.71 -5.07 -6.49
C GLY A 135 -11.45 -4.26 -7.76
N ALA A 136 -10.27 -3.67 -7.93
CA ALA A 136 -9.93 -2.82 -9.06
C ALA A 136 -8.79 -3.39 -9.93
N ALA A 137 -8.56 -2.77 -11.10
CA ALA A 137 -7.47 -3.13 -11.98
C ALA A 137 -6.30 -2.13 -11.87
N PRO A 138 -5.05 -2.61 -11.70
CA PRO A 138 -3.88 -1.74 -11.72
C PRO A 138 -3.51 -1.35 -13.16
N ASP A 139 -3.28 -0.06 -13.39
CA ASP A 139 -2.79 0.47 -14.66
C ASP A 139 -1.28 0.81 -14.55
N ARG A 140 -0.47 -0.01 -15.19
CA ARG A 140 1.00 0.04 -15.07
C ARG A 140 1.63 1.06 -16.00
N LEU A 141 1.34 2.33 -15.80
CA LEU A 141 1.90 3.43 -16.60
C LEU A 141 3.35 3.76 -16.23
N LEU A 142 3.77 3.41 -15.03
CA LEU A 142 5.12 3.68 -14.54
C LEU A 142 6.00 2.44 -14.57
N VAL A 143 7.27 2.64 -14.91
CA VAL A 143 8.33 1.65 -14.79
C VAL A 143 9.56 2.26 -14.14
N ARG A 144 10.29 1.47 -13.35
CA ARG A 144 11.58 1.93 -12.81
C ARG A 144 12.62 1.99 -13.91
N ARG A 145 13.41 3.08 -13.91
CA ARG A 145 14.66 3.10 -14.66
C ARG A 145 15.63 2.11 -14.01
N GLY A 146 16.33 1.30 -14.83
CA GLY A 146 17.42 0.45 -14.33
C GLY A 146 18.46 1.34 -13.64
N ARG A 147 18.98 0.91 -12.47
CA ARG A 147 20.10 1.60 -11.84
C ARG A 147 21.27 1.61 -12.84
N ARG A 148 21.79 2.79 -13.20
CA ARG A 148 23.16 2.90 -13.68
C ARG A 148 24.07 2.38 -12.55
N ALA A 149 25.04 1.55 -12.92
CA ALA A 149 25.87 0.77 -12.01
C ALA A 149 26.91 1.56 -11.16
N ASP A 150 26.74 2.87 -11.03
CA ASP A 150 27.70 3.72 -10.32
C ASP A 150 27.02 4.49 -9.20
N GLN A 151 26.84 3.86 -8.04
CA GLN A 151 26.80 4.54 -6.74
C GLN A 151 26.68 3.50 -5.62
N ARG A 152 27.82 2.90 -5.27
CA ARG A 152 28.01 2.23 -3.99
C ARG A 152 28.40 3.30 -2.97
N GLY A 153 27.59 3.44 -1.94
CA GLY A 153 27.89 4.19 -0.72
C GLY A 153 27.29 5.58 -0.67
N LEU A 154 26.07 5.71 -0.16
CA LEU A 154 25.56 6.97 0.36
C LEU A 154 24.47 6.73 1.43
N ASP A 155 24.50 7.56 2.45
CA ASP A 155 23.73 7.61 3.68
C ASP A 155 22.23 7.87 3.52
N SER A 156 21.46 7.74 4.61
CA SER A 156 19.99 7.83 4.66
C SER A 156 19.39 9.18 4.21
N ALA A 157 20.14 10.27 4.26
CA ALA A 157 19.74 11.57 3.70
C ALA A 157 19.64 11.53 2.17
N SER A 158 20.38 10.64 1.52
CA SER A 158 20.40 10.45 0.07
C SER A 158 19.22 9.64 -0.49
N ARG A 159 18.34 9.09 0.35
CA ARG A 159 17.17 8.33 -0.15
C ARG A 159 16.16 9.21 -0.88
N ALA A 160 15.99 10.46 -0.49
CA ALA A 160 15.11 11.40 -1.19
C ALA A 160 15.70 11.85 -2.53
N GLU A 161 17.01 12.11 -2.60
CA GLU A 161 17.73 12.43 -3.84
C GLU A 161 17.80 11.22 -4.79
N ASN A 162 17.96 10.00 -4.25
CA ASN A 162 18.01 8.77 -5.04
C ASN A 162 16.68 8.38 -5.72
N VAL A 163 15.57 9.05 -5.40
CA VAL A 163 14.27 8.78 -6.02
C VAL A 163 14.09 9.61 -7.30
N ARG A 164 14.68 10.80 -7.40
CA ARG A 164 14.53 11.67 -8.56
C ARG A 164 15.14 11.04 -9.82
N GLY A 165 14.34 10.99 -10.91
CA GLY A 165 14.76 10.35 -12.16
C GLY A 165 14.75 8.81 -12.13
N SER A 166 14.27 8.19 -11.03
CA SER A 166 14.23 6.73 -10.88
C SER A 166 13.09 6.06 -11.63
N MET A 167 12.17 6.84 -12.20
CA MET A 167 10.99 6.35 -12.91
C MET A 167 10.92 6.90 -14.33
N ARG A 168 10.20 6.20 -15.19
CA ARG A 168 9.78 6.67 -16.51
C ARG A 168 8.34 6.26 -16.75
N SER A 169 7.62 7.09 -17.51
CA SER A 169 6.30 6.77 -18.01
C SER A 169 6.39 5.81 -19.20
N ARG A 170 5.38 4.97 -19.36
CA ARG A 170 5.13 4.27 -20.61
C ARG A 170 4.51 5.24 -21.64
N PRO A 171 4.71 4.99 -22.96
CA PRO A 171 3.98 5.72 -24.00
C PRO A 171 2.47 5.55 -23.87
N ALA A 172 1.71 6.48 -24.48
CA ALA A 172 0.25 6.43 -24.55
C ALA A 172 -0.45 6.51 -23.18
N ILE A 173 -0.32 7.66 -22.55
CA ILE A 173 -1.17 8.01 -21.40
C ILE A 173 -2.50 8.50 -21.97
N GLY A 174 -3.54 7.68 -21.88
CA GLY A 174 -4.91 8.07 -22.24
C GLY A 174 -5.50 9.13 -21.28
N CYS A 175 -6.71 9.59 -21.57
CA CYS A 175 -7.47 10.52 -20.73
C CYS A 175 -7.81 9.89 -19.36
N GLY A 176 -8.16 10.75 -18.39
CA GLY A 176 -8.65 10.38 -17.06
C GLY A 176 -7.75 10.83 -15.92
N ALA A 177 -8.35 10.88 -14.74
CA ALA A 177 -7.66 11.22 -13.50
C ALA A 177 -6.76 10.06 -13.03
N ILE A 178 -5.50 10.34 -12.74
CA ILE A 178 -4.60 9.34 -12.18
C ILE A 178 -4.57 9.45 -10.67
N VAL A 179 -4.81 8.33 -10.00
CA VAL A 179 -4.57 8.12 -8.58
C VAL A 179 -3.39 7.16 -8.43
N LEU A 180 -2.32 7.62 -7.80
CA LEU A 180 -1.16 6.81 -7.50
C LEU A 180 -1.45 5.89 -6.33
N VAL A 181 -0.96 4.64 -6.36
CA VAL A 181 -1.19 3.67 -5.27
C VAL A 181 0.12 3.02 -4.83
N ASP A 182 0.34 2.98 -3.50
CA ASP A 182 1.49 2.28 -2.89
C ASP A 182 1.06 1.55 -1.62
N ASP A 183 1.95 0.73 -1.08
CA ASP A 183 1.71 0.01 0.17
C ASP A 183 2.02 0.88 1.41
N VAL A 184 3.12 1.63 1.43
CA VAL A 184 3.48 2.48 2.58
C VAL A 184 4.04 3.82 2.13
N VAL A 185 3.44 4.90 2.61
CA VAL A 185 4.00 6.23 2.47
C VAL A 185 4.82 6.60 3.71
N THR A 186 6.05 7.04 3.48
CA THR A 186 6.93 7.59 4.51
C THR A 186 7.02 9.12 4.36
N THR A 187 7.98 9.63 3.62
CA THR A 187 8.12 11.06 3.31
C THR A 187 7.21 11.53 2.18
N GLY A 188 6.78 10.61 1.30
CA GLY A 188 6.04 10.92 0.09
C GLY A 188 6.90 11.21 -1.15
N ALA A 189 8.24 11.21 -1.04
CA ALA A 189 9.14 11.50 -2.15
C ALA A 189 8.94 10.55 -3.36
N THR A 190 8.56 9.29 -3.10
CA THR A 190 8.25 8.32 -4.16
C THR A 190 6.99 8.72 -4.95
N PHE A 191 5.97 9.21 -4.26
CA PHE A 191 4.76 9.74 -4.89
C PHE A 191 5.05 11.02 -5.68
N ASP A 192 5.90 11.90 -5.15
CA ASP A 192 6.29 13.13 -5.85
C ASP A 192 7.01 12.83 -7.15
N GLU A 193 7.96 11.90 -7.15
CA GLU A 193 8.66 11.47 -8.36
C GLU A 193 7.72 10.80 -9.38
N ALA A 194 6.81 9.94 -8.91
CA ALA A 194 5.82 9.31 -9.76
C ALA A 194 4.88 10.34 -10.41
N ALA A 195 4.39 11.30 -9.61
CA ALA A 195 3.53 12.38 -10.07
C ALA A 195 4.26 13.29 -11.08
N ARG A 196 5.51 13.68 -10.78
CA ARG A 196 6.36 14.45 -11.69
C ARG A 196 6.50 13.73 -13.04
N THR A 197 6.90 12.47 -13.00
CA THR A 197 7.13 11.64 -14.20
C THR A 197 5.89 11.52 -15.08
N LEU A 198 4.72 11.35 -14.46
CA LEU A 198 3.46 11.23 -15.20
C LEU A 198 2.98 12.58 -15.73
N ARG A 199 3.12 13.66 -14.95
CA ARG A 199 2.76 15.02 -15.38
C ARG A 199 3.62 15.51 -16.54
N GLU A 200 4.92 15.22 -16.52
CA GLU A 200 5.82 15.49 -17.65
C GLU A 200 5.44 14.74 -18.93
N ALA A 201 4.77 13.58 -18.78
CA ALA A 201 4.21 12.84 -19.91
C ALA A 201 2.75 13.25 -20.26
N GLY A 202 2.26 14.38 -19.73
CA GLY A 202 0.94 14.93 -20.02
C GLY A 202 -0.22 14.36 -19.20
N ALA A 203 0.05 13.57 -18.17
CA ALA A 203 -1.00 12.95 -17.35
C ALA A 203 -1.51 13.88 -16.25
N ARG A 204 -2.79 13.78 -15.92
CA ARG A 204 -3.44 14.49 -14.82
C ARG A 204 -3.42 13.65 -13.54
N VAL A 205 -2.41 13.86 -12.69
CA VAL A 205 -2.31 13.20 -11.37
C VAL A 205 -3.04 14.03 -10.34
N VAL A 206 -4.11 13.48 -9.76
CA VAL A 206 -5.03 14.18 -8.84
C VAL A 206 -4.73 13.91 -7.37
N SER A 207 -4.37 12.68 -7.02
CA SER A 207 -4.07 12.30 -5.64
C SER A 207 -3.24 11.03 -5.58
N ALA A 208 -2.89 10.62 -4.36
CA ALA A 208 -2.30 9.32 -4.10
C ALA A 208 -3.04 8.61 -2.96
N VAL A 209 -3.02 7.28 -2.97
CA VAL A 209 -3.53 6.42 -1.91
C VAL A 209 -2.43 5.47 -1.48
N ALA A 210 -2.25 5.31 -0.18
CA ALA A 210 -1.37 4.30 0.41
C ALA A 210 -2.17 3.37 1.32
N LEU A 211 -1.75 2.12 1.44
CA LEU A 211 -2.34 1.24 2.45
C LEU A 211 -2.01 1.76 3.85
N ALA A 212 -0.77 2.18 4.10
CA ALA A 212 -0.39 2.72 5.40
C ALA A 212 0.54 3.93 5.28
N ALA A 213 0.55 4.76 6.35
CA ALA A 213 1.46 5.89 6.46
C ALA A 213 2.26 5.83 7.75
N THR A 214 3.58 6.07 7.67
CA THR A 214 4.41 6.20 8.88
C THR A 214 4.03 7.47 9.63
N PRO A 215 3.85 7.42 10.96
CA PRO A 215 3.57 8.61 11.76
C PRO A 215 4.69 9.66 11.62
N ARG A 216 4.33 10.93 11.63
CA ARG A 216 5.32 12.01 11.73
C ARG A 216 5.80 12.13 13.19
N LEU A 217 7.01 12.61 13.39
CA LEU A 217 7.63 12.76 14.72
C LEU A 217 6.76 13.53 15.73
N GLY A 218 5.90 14.45 15.28
CA GLY A 218 4.96 15.20 16.14
C GLY A 218 3.68 14.43 16.52
N GLU A 219 3.25 13.45 15.71
CA GLU A 219 2.02 12.67 15.95
C GLU A 219 2.25 11.52 16.96
N ARG A 220 3.50 11.09 17.16
CA ARG A 220 3.86 10.03 18.12
C ARG A 220 3.62 10.43 19.58
N ASN A 221 3.73 11.72 19.92
CA ASN A 221 3.58 12.20 21.28
C ASN A 221 2.11 12.35 21.72
N ALA A 222 1.18 12.55 20.79
CA ALA A 222 -0.25 12.69 21.11
C ALA A 222 -0.86 11.32 21.54
N ASN A 223 -0.53 10.24 20.83
CA ASN A 223 -1.07 8.91 21.15
C ASN A 223 -0.42 8.24 22.37
N ALA A 224 0.79 8.66 22.76
CA ALA A 224 1.46 8.13 23.96
C ALA A 224 0.90 8.70 25.27
N SER A 225 0.24 9.84 25.24
CA SER A 225 -0.37 10.47 26.42
C SER A 225 -1.76 9.90 26.75
N GLU A 226 -2.52 9.41 25.75
CA GLU A 226 -3.85 8.82 25.98
C GLU A 226 -3.81 7.41 26.58
N THR A 227 -2.72 6.67 26.37
CA THR A 227 -2.54 5.31 26.93
C THR A 227 -2.04 5.28 28.38
N ARG A 228 -1.64 6.42 28.96
CA ARG A 228 -1.20 6.51 30.37
C ARG A 228 -2.27 6.98 31.35
N SER A 229 -3.50 7.27 30.88
CA SER A 229 -4.63 7.74 31.71
C SER A 229 -5.80 6.75 31.78
N LYS A 230 -5.54 5.44 31.70
CA LYS A 230 -6.55 4.40 32.05
C LYS A 230 -5.93 3.33 32.90
#